data_896bfaa229b0a265aaa2c7c7d8c985e6
#
_entry.id   896bfaa229b0a265aaa2c7c7d8c985e6
#
_cell.length_a   1.000
_cell.length_b   1.000
_cell.length_c   1.000
_cell.angle_alpha   90.00
_cell.angle_beta   90.00
_cell.angle_gamma   90.00
#
_symmetry.space_group_name_H-M   'P 1'
#
loop_
_entity.id
_entity.type
_entity.pdbx_description
1 polymer ?
#
loop_
_entity_poly.entity_id
_entity_poly.type
_entity_poly.pdbx_seq_one_letter_code
_entity_poly.pdbx_strand_id
1 'polypeptide(L)'
;RSVVGRQVRNTLCEVRAVSDAAPIATSPSEEERRAGFLAAASAYVMWGFLPLYLKLLSAIDVREVLAQRILWAAPAALLAALIMSGWRTGLREIAAAVRPHMLATLATSAIFIFINWGLYVYLVLNERVIESSLAYFLSPLVSVAVGVLFFRESISRWQIIALALALVGVIVQGAALGAPPWMALALC
;
A
#
# COMPACT_ATOMS: atom_id res chain seq x y z
N ARG A 1 -18.49 -29.72 -43.76
CA ARG A 1 -18.28 -30.39 -42.42
C ARG A 1 -16.82 -30.41 -41.95
N SER A 2 -15.82 -30.09 -42.79
CA SER A 2 -14.38 -30.17 -42.44
C SER A 2 -13.76 -28.87 -41.84
N VAL A 3 -14.33 -27.70 -42.09
CA VAL A 3 -13.77 -26.41 -41.69
C VAL A 3 -14.05 -26.11 -40.19
N VAL A 4 -15.27 -26.37 -39.74
CA VAL A 4 -15.69 -26.18 -38.35
C VAL A 4 -14.93 -27.09 -37.37
N GLY A 5 -14.70 -28.35 -37.77
CA GLY A 5 -13.94 -29.29 -36.95
C GLY A 5 -12.44 -28.95 -36.81
N ARG A 6 -11.86 -28.21 -37.77
CA ARG A 6 -10.49 -27.73 -37.72
C ARG A 6 -10.35 -26.51 -36.79
N GLN A 7 -11.32 -25.63 -36.87
CA GLN A 7 -11.35 -24.41 -36.03
C GLN A 7 -11.53 -24.75 -34.54
N VAL A 8 -12.45 -25.66 -34.21
CA VAL A 8 -12.64 -26.14 -32.84
C VAL A 8 -11.39 -26.83 -32.29
N ARG A 9 -10.68 -27.59 -33.11
CA ARG A 9 -9.44 -28.26 -32.73
C ARG A 9 -8.31 -27.24 -32.43
N ASN A 10 -8.18 -26.21 -33.26
CA ASN A 10 -7.18 -25.16 -33.04
C ASN A 10 -7.46 -24.38 -31.76
N THR A 11 -8.72 -24.02 -31.50
CA THR A 11 -9.11 -23.32 -30.27
C THR A 11 -8.88 -24.19 -29.02
N LEU A 12 -9.14 -25.50 -29.10
CA LEU A 12 -8.85 -26.42 -28.00
C LEU A 12 -7.34 -26.61 -27.76
N CYS A 13 -6.52 -26.59 -28.82
CA CYS A 13 -5.07 -26.63 -28.70
C CYS A 13 -4.53 -25.34 -28.10
N GLU A 14 -5.04 -24.16 -28.48
CA GLU A 14 -4.65 -22.87 -27.86
C GLU A 14 -5.05 -22.79 -26.39
N VAL A 15 -6.29 -23.20 -26.04
CA VAL A 15 -6.74 -23.24 -24.64
C VAL A 15 -5.89 -24.19 -23.81
N ARG A 16 -5.51 -25.33 -24.39
CA ARG A 16 -4.66 -26.31 -23.70
C ARG A 16 -3.22 -25.81 -23.56
N ALA A 17 -2.67 -25.15 -24.57
CA ALA A 17 -1.35 -24.55 -24.52
C ALA A 17 -1.28 -23.38 -23.47
N VAL A 18 -2.34 -22.61 -23.34
CA VAL A 18 -2.46 -21.58 -22.30
C VAL A 18 -2.61 -22.20 -20.90
N SER A 19 -3.35 -23.31 -20.78
CA SER A 19 -3.47 -24.04 -19.50
C SER A 19 -2.16 -24.70 -19.08
N ASP A 20 -1.39 -25.21 -20.03
CA ASP A 20 -0.10 -25.87 -19.75
C ASP A 20 1.06 -24.84 -19.56
N ALA A 21 0.89 -23.60 -20.05
CA ALA A 21 1.85 -22.51 -19.91
C ALA A 21 1.63 -21.65 -18.64
N ALA A 22 0.48 -21.77 -17.98
CA ALA A 22 0.30 -21.13 -16.69
C ALA A 22 1.16 -21.87 -15.64
N PRO A 23 2.21 -21.25 -15.07
CA PRO A 23 2.94 -21.88 -13.99
C PRO A 23 1.92 -22.14 -12.88
N ILE A 24 1.71 -23.42 -12.55
CA ILE A 24 0.96 -23.79 -11.34
C ILE A 24 1.69 -23.05 -10.22
N ALA A 25 1.03 -22.05 -9.63
CA ALA A 25 1.56 -21.37 -8.48
C ALA A 25 1.77 -22.44 -7.39
N THR A 26 2.98 -22.95 -7.31
CA THR A 26 3.37 -23.89 -6.26
C THR A 26 3.15 -23.19 -4.97
N SER A 27 2.38 -23.79 -4.07
CA SER A 27 2.23 -23.24 -2.72
C SER A 27 3.61 -22.98 -2.13
N PRO A 28 3.85 -21.78 -1.56
CA PRO A 28 5.17 -21.43 -1.03
C PRO A 28 5.61 -22.48 -0.01
N SER A 29 6.88 -22.83 -0.05
CA SER A 29 7.46 -23.78 0.89
C SER A 29 7.31 -23.27 2.33
N GLU A 30 7.33 -24.16 3.31
CA GLU A 30 7.26 -23.79 4.73
C GLU A 30 8.36 -22.78 5.12
N GLU A 31 9.52 -22.89 4.50
CA GLU A 31 10.66 -21.99 4.72
C GLU A 31 10.38 -20.60 4.14
N GLU A 32 9.84 -20.51 2.94
CA GLU A 32 9.41 -19.23 2.32
C GLU A 32 8.29 -18.57 3.13
N ARG A 33 7.34 -19.35 3.64
CA ARG A 33 6.27 -18.85 4.52
C ARG A 33 6.82 -18.27 5.82
N ARG A 34 7.76 -18.98 6.47
CA ARG A 34 8.40 -18.50 7.70
C ARG A 34 9.23 -17.25 7.44
N ALA A 35 10.01 -17.22 6.37
CA ALA A 35 10.78 -16.04 5.98
C ALA A 35 9.87 -14.84 5.69
N GLY A 36 8.78 -15.04 4.94
CA GLY A 36 7.77 -14.01 4.67
C GLY A 36 7.09 -13.50 5.95
N PHE A 37 6.73 -14.40 6.88
CA PHE A 37 6.15 -14.02 8.16
C PHE A 37 7.13 -13.19 9.01
N LEU A 38 8.38 -13.63 9.13
CA LEU A 38 9.40 -12.91 9.90
C LEU A 38 9.70 -11.53 9.29
N ALA A 39 9.77 -11.44 7.96
CA ALA A 39 9.97 -10.17 7.27
C ALA A 39 8.78 -9.20 7.52
N ALA A 40 7.55 -9.69 7.41
CA ALA A 40 6.36 -8.91 7.71
C ALA A 40 6.32 -8.47 9.19
N ALA A 41 6.55 -9.38 10.13
CA ALA A 41 6.57 -9.07 11.55
C ALA A 41 7.64 -8.01 11.88
N SER A 42 8.85 -8.15 11.31
CA SER A 42 9.93 -7.17 11.49
C SER A 42 9.54 -5.79 10.94
N ALA A 43 8.91 -5.73 9.78
CA ALA A 43 8.44 -4.48 9.20
C ALA A 43 7.39 -3.80 10.09
N TYR A 44 6.40 -4.55 10.61
CA TYR A 44 5.39 -3.99 11.51
C TYR A 44 5.97 -3.52 12.84
N VAL A 45 6.94 -4.24 13.40
CA VAL A 45 7.66 -3.79 14.61
C VAL A 45 8.39 -2.48 14.34
N MET A 46 9.13 -2.37 13.24
CA MET A 46 9.80 -1.12 12.85
C MET A 46 8.79 0.04 12.68
N TRP A 47 7.64 -0.21 12.05
CA TRP A 47 6.60 0.80 11.87
C TRP A 47 5.96 1.21 13.20
N GLY A 48 5.83 0.27 14.16
CA GLY A 48 5.34 0.57 15.50
C GLY A 48 6.26 1.52 16.29
N PHE A 49 7.57 1.49 16.03
CA PHE A 49 8.54 2.43 16.62
C PHE A 49 8.59 3.79 15.93
N LEU A 50 8.03 3.93 14.73
CA LEU A 50 8.09 5.17 13.97
C LEU A 50 7.49 6.38 14.69
N PRO A 51 6.32 6.31 15.37
CA PRO A 51 5.80 7.44 16.14
C PRO A 51 6.74 7.88 17.27
N LEU A 52 7.39 6.93 17.95
CA LEU A 52 8.36 7.22 19.00
C LEU A 52 9.57 7.97 18.43
N TYR A 53 10.09 7.50 17.29
CA TYR A 53 11.17 8.19 16.59
C TYR A 53 10.77 9.61 16.17
N LEU A 54 9.59 9.79 15.59
CA LEU A 54 9.09 11.11 15.21
C LEU A 54 8.90 12.00 16.44
N LYS A 55 8.49 11.47 17.58
CA LYS A 55 8.35 12.23 18.81
C LYS A 55 9.69 12.78 19.33
N LEU A 56 10.81 12.09 19.10
CA LEU A 56 12.14 12.60 19.38
C LEU A 56 12.51 13.79 18.50
N LEU A 57 11.88 13.92 17.33
CA LEU A 57 12.07 15.02 16.39
C LEU A 57 11.06 16.15 16.59
N SER A 58 10.26 16.15 17.66
CA SER A 58 9.21 17.16 17.91
C SER A 58 9.71 18.60 18.01
N ALA A 59 11.01 18.79 18.26
CA ALA A 59 11.66 20.11 18.26
C ALA A 59 11.99 20.62 16.84
N ILE A 60 11.83 19.79 15.81
CA ILE A 60 12.17 20.09 14.41
C ILE A 60 10.88 20.37 13.63
N ASP A 61 10.91 21.38 12.76
CA ASP A 61 9.75 21.69 11.92
C ASP A 61 9.38 20.50 10.98
N VAL A 62 8.07 20.29 10.81
CA VAL A 62 7.53 19.21 9.94
C VAL A 62 8.14 19.26 8.54
N ARG A 63 8.36 20.47 8.01
CA ARG A 63 8.91 20.67 6.66
C ARG A 63 10.35 20.18 6.55
N GLU A 64 11.15 20.40 7.59
CA GLU A 64 12.54 19.92 7.63
C GLU A 64 12.59 18.41 7.70
N VAL A 65 11.77 17.79 8.55
CA VAL A 65 11.66 16.32 8.63
C VAL A 65 11.30 15.72 7.27
N LEU A 66 10.30 16.29 6.58
CA LEU A 66 9.88 15.82 5.26
C LEU A 66 10.95 16.08 4.19
N ALA A 67 11.59 17.24 4.19
CA ALA A 67 12.67 17.56 3.26
C ALA A 67 13.85 16.61 3.40
N GLN A 68 14.31 16.36 4.63
CA GLN A 68 15.37 15.39 4.91
C GLN A 68 15.00 13.98 4.46
N ARG A 69 13.75 13.56 4.70
CA ARG A 69 13.28 12.26 4.24
C ARG A 69 13.35 12.11 2.72
N ILE A 70 12.90 13.10 1.96
CA ILE A 70 12.96 13.08 0.48
C ILE A 70 14.41 13.06 0.01
N LEU A 71 15.25 13.92 0.60
CA LEU A 71 16.65 14.05 0.25
C LEU A 71 17.42 12.73 0.41
N TRP A 72 17.18 11.99 1.48
CA TRP A 72 17.87 10.73 1.75
C TRP A 72 17.18 9.52 1.14
N ALA A 73 15.86 9.55 0.93
CA ALA A 73 15.15 8.44 0.31
C ALA A 73 15.52 8.25 -1.17
N ALA A 74 15.76 9.34 -1.91
CA ALA A 74 16.09 9.25 -3.32
C ALA A 74 17.43 8.52 -3.57
N PRO A 75 18.57 8.90 -2.96
CA PRO A 75 19.83 8.19 -3.15
C PRO A 75 19.77 6.77 -2.56
N ALA A 76 19.06 6.53 -1.46
CA ALA A 76 18.89 5.22 -0.89
C ALA A 76 18.11 4.27 -1.82
N ALA A 77 17.01 4.75 -2.41
CA ALA A 77 16.23 3.98 -3.38
C ALA A 77 17.03 3.69 -4.65
N LEU A 78 17.80 4.68 -5.15
CA LEU A 78 18.69 4.50 -6.28
C LEU A 78 19.75 3.42 -6.00
N LEU A 79 20.39 3.50 -4.85
CA LEU A 79 21.40 2.52 -4.44
C LEU A 79 20.79 1.12 -4.30
N ALA A 80 19.63 1.01 -3.67
CA ALA A 80 18.90 -0.26 -3.55
C ALA A 80 18.55 -0.86 -4.92
N ALA A 81 18.05 -0.06 -5.85
CA ALA A 81 17.76 -0.51 -7.21
C ALA A 81 19.01 -1.03 -7.92
N LEU A 82 20.13 -0.32 -7.82
CA LEU A 82 21.39 -0.74 -8.43
C LEU A 82 21.95 -2.04 -7.83
N ILE A 83 21.82 -2.22 -6.52
CA ILE A 83 22.28 -3.44 -5.83
C ILE A 83 21.38 -4.63 -6.19
N MET A 84 20.04 -4.45 -6.15
CA MET A 84 19.08 -5.56 -6.34
C MET A 84 18.97 -6.00 -7.79
N SER A 85 18.91 -5.05 -8.73
CA SER A 85 18.75 -5.36 -10.17
C SER A 85 20.08 -5.50 -10.91
N GLY A 86 21.20 -5.18 -10.26
CA GLY A 86 22.52 -5.08 -10.89
C GLY A 86 22.66 -3.80 -11.72
N TRP A 87 23.90 -3.31 -11.87
CA TRP A 87 24.22 -2.00 -12.44
C TRP A 87 23.57 -1.73 -13.81
N ARG A 88 23.68 -2.68 -14.73
CA ARG A 88 23.18 -2.49 -16.11
C ARG A 88 21.65 -2.51 -16.18
N THR A 89 21.02 -3.41 -15.45
CA THR A 89 19.55 -3.55 -15.41
C THR A 89 18.94 -2.39 -14.67
N GLY A 90 19.48 -2.02 -13.49
CA GLY A 90 19.01 -0.89 -12.71
C GLY A 90 19.04 0.44 -13.48
N LEU A 91 20.12 0.72 -14.20
CA LEU A 91 20.21 1.92 -15.07
C LEU A 91 19.16 1.90 -16.19
N ARG A 92 18.86 0.74 -16.79
CA ARG A 92 17.82 0.62 -17.82
C ARG A 92 16.42 0.84 -17.22
N GLU A 93 16.14 0.32 -16.05
CA GLU A 93 14.87 0.52 -15.33
C GLU A 93 14.66 1.99 -14.98
N ILE A 94 15.71 2.66 -14.47
CA ILE A 94 15.68 4.09 -14.19
C ILE A 94 15.42 4.90 -15.49
N ALA A 95 16.13 4.58 -16.57
CA ALA A 95 15.94 5.23 -17.85
C ALA A 95 14.52 4.99 -18.40
N ALA A 96 13.92 3.83 -18.18
CA ALA A 96 12.54 3.54 -18.53
C ALA A 96 11.54 4.34 -17.68
N ALA A 97 11.82 4.53 -16.39
CA ALA A 97 10.98 5.31 -15.47
C ALA A 97 10.96 6.82 -15.83
N VAL A 98 12.00 7.34 -16.48
CA VAL A 98 12.09 8.75 -16.89
C VAL A 98 11.23 9.08 -18.15
N ARG A 99 10.56 8.10 -18.76
CA ARG A 99 9.63 8.37 -19.87
C ARG A 99 8.48 9.29 -19.42
N PRO A 100 8.06 10.28 -20.24
CA PRO A 100 7.12 11.33 -19.80
C PRO A 100 5.83 10.81 -19.19
N HIS A 101 5.21 9.78 -19.77
CA HIS A 101 3.96 9.21 -19.26
C HIS A 101 4.18 8.46 -17.94
N MET A 102 5.30 7.75 -17.79
CA MET A 102 5.66 7.08 -16.53
C MET A 102 5.96 8.10 -15.44
N LEU A 103 6.70 9.17 -15.78
CA LEU A 103 6.96 10.27 -14.84
C LEU A 103 5.67 10.94 -14.38
N ALA A 104 4.69 11.17 -15.25
CA ALA A 104 3.40 11.72 -14.85
C ALA A 104 2.67 10.82 -13.84
N THR A 105 2.63 9.52 -14.10
CA THR A 105 2.00 8.54 -13.19
C THR A 105 2.76 8.47 -11.85
N LEU A 106 4.08 8.39 -11.90
CA LEU A 106 4.92 8.35 -10.70
C LEU A 106 4.82 9.65 -9.89
N ALA A 107 4.82 10.82 -10.56
CA ALA A 107 4.67 12.10 -9.92
C ALA A 107 3.31 12.23 -9.23
N THR A 108 2.24 11.82 -9.90
CA THR A 108 0.90 11.82 -9.31
C THR A 108 0.84 10.93 -8.05
N SER A 109 1.34 9.70 -8.13
CA SER A 109 1.42 8.80 -6.97
C SER A 109 2.29 9.38 -5.86
N ALA A 110 3.44 9.97 -6.20
CA ALA A 110 4.35 10.60 -5.24
C ALA A 110 3.69 11.78 -4.52
N ILE A 111 2.90 12.60 -5.20
CA ILE A 111 2.16 13.72 -4.60
C ILE A 111 1.15 13.19 -3.57
N PHE A 112 0.36 12.18 -3.90
CA PHE A 112 -0.60 11.58 -2.96
C PHE A 112 0.09 10.96 -1.74
N ILE A 113 1.17 10.23 -1.96
CA ILE A 113 1.97 9.65 -0.86
C ILE A 113 2.58 10.76 0.00
N PHE A 114 3.10 11.82 -0.61
CA PHE A 114 3.67 12.95 0.11
C PHE A 114 2.65 13.67 0.99
N ILE A 115 1.45 13.93 0.47
CA ILE A 115 0.36 14.54 1.24
C ILE A 115 -0.05 13.63 2.40
N ASN A 116 -0.25 12.34 2.14
CA ASN A 116 -0.61 11.37 3.16
C ASN A 116 0.44 11.29 4.27
N TRP A 117 1.72 11.13 3.92
CA TRP A 117 2.81 11.10 4.88
C TRP A 117 3.03 12.43 5.60
N GLY A 118 2.89 13.55 4.89
CA GLY A 118 2.98 14.88 5.47
C GLY A 118 1.93 15.08 6.57
N LEU A 119 0.69 14.67 6.30
CA LEU A 119 -0.39 14.72 7.28
C LEU A 119 -0.12 13.80 8.48
N TYR A 120 0.39 12.59 8.24
CA TYR A 120 0.78 11.68 9.31
C TYR A 120 1.87 12.27 10.22
N VAL A 121 2.96 12.76 9.64
CA VAL A 121 4.06 13.38 10.38
C VAL A 121 3.56 14.61 11.15
N TYR A 122 2.73 15.45 10.52
CA TYR A 122 2.12 16.60 11.17
C TYR A 122 1.31 16.19 12.39
N LEU A 123 0.46 15.17 12.30
CA LEU A 123 -0.34 14.69 13.44
C LEU A 123 0.54 14.18 14.58
N VAL A 124 1.58 13.40 14.27
CA VAL A 124 2.48 12.83 15.29
C VAL A 124 3.28 13.92 15.99
N LEU A 125 3.85 14.89 15.26
CA LEU A 125 4.65 15.98 15.83
C LEU A 125 3.80 16.97 16.64
N ASN A 126 2.51 17.10 16.34
CA ASN A 126 1.58 17.93 17.10
C ASN A 126 0.82 17.13 18.18
N GLU A 127 1.38 16.02 18.64
CA GLU A 127 0.83 15.17 19.73
C GLU A 127 -0.57 14.56 19.45
N ARG A 128 -1.02 14.58 18.19
CA ARG A 128 -2.31 14.03 17.75
C ARG A 128 -2.19 12.57 17.27
N VAL A 129 -1.37 11.78 17.97
CA VAL A 129 -1.08 10.37 17.61
C VAL A 129 -2.35 9.51 17.60
N ILE A 130 -3.31 9.80 18.50
CA ILE A 130 -4.58 9.08 18.57
C ILE A 130 -5.38 9.26 17.27
N GLU A 131 -5.40 10.47 16.70
CA GLU A 131 -6.07 10.72 15.43
C GLU A 131 -5.37 10.02 14.26
N SER A 132 -4.04 10.00 14.23
CA SER A 132 -3.30 9.26 13.21
C SER A 132 -3.56 7.76 13.30
N SER A 133 -3.68 7.22 14.51
CA SER A 133 -4.01 5.81 14.72
C SER A 133 -5.44 5.49 14.26
N LEU A 134 -6.40 6.40 14.49
CA LEU A 134 -7.79 6.24 14.06
C LEU A 134 -7.90 6.10 12.54
N ALA A 135 -7.05 6.76 11.76
CA ALA A 135 -7.00 6.63 10.32
C ALA A 135 -6.76 5.17 9.87
N TYR A 136 -5.90 4.44 10.57
CA TYR A 136 -5.64 3.02 10.25
C TYR A 136 -6.85 2.11 10.50
N PHE A 137 -7.73 2.46 11.44
CA PHE A 137 -9.00 1.76 11.64
C PHE A 137 -10.05 2.17 10.62
N LEU A 138 -10.00 3.42 10.13
CA LEU A 138 -10.89 3.90 9.08
C LEU A 138 -10.53 3.36 7.70
N SER A 139 -9.25 3.16 7.39
CA SER A 139 -8.79 2.72 6.06
C SER A 139 -9.45 1.43 5.56
N PRO A 140 -9.60 0.35 6.35
CA PRO A 140 -10.34 -0.83 5.92
C PRO A 140 -11.82 -0.54 5.64
N LEU A 141 -12.45 0.33 6.45
CA LEU A 141 -13.85 0.72 6.26
C LEU A 141 -14.04 1.47 4.93
N VAL A 142 -13.17 2.44 4.66
CA VAL A 142 -13.17 3.20 3.41
C VAL A 142 -12.88 2.29 2.22
N SER A 143 -11.90 1.39 2.32
CA SER A 143 -11.54 0.45 1.26
C SER A 143 -12.71 -0.47 0.90
N VAL A 144 -13.41 -1.02 1.91
CA VAL A 144 -14.60 -1.86 1.67
C VAL A 144 -15.75 -1.02 1.10
N ALA A 145 -15.97 0.20 1.60
CA ALA A 145 -16.98 1.08 1.04
C ALA A 145 -16.74 1.38 -0.44
N VAL A 146 -15.50 1.66 -0.82
CA VAL A 146 -15.09 1.86 -2.23
C VAL A 146 -15.31 0.58 -3.03
N GLY A 147 -14.88 -0.59 -2.53
CA GLY A 147 -15.07 -1.89 -3.18
C GLY A 147 -16.55 -2.16 -3.49
N VAL A 148 -17.42 -1.93 -2.52
CA VAL A 148 -18.88 -2.15 -2.69
C VAL A 148 -19.51 -1.13 -3.62
N LEU A 149 -19.20 0.16 -3.43
CA LEU A 149 -19.90 1.24 -4.16
C LEU A 149 -19.42 1.34 -5.62
N PHE A 150 -18.12 1.19 -5.88
CA PHE A 150 -17.54 1.36 -7.21
C PHE A 150 -17.37 0.04 -7.95
N PHE A 151 -16.94 -1.01 -7.27
CA PHE A 151 -16.67 -2.32 -7.88
C PHE A 151 -17.83 -3.31 -7.72
N ARG A 152 -18.90 -2.94 -6.99
CA ARG A 152 -20.07 -3.79 -6.73
C ARG A 152 -19.71 -5.15 -6.14
N GLU A 153 -18.69 -5.17 -5.28
CA GLU A 153 -18.28 -6.39 -4.60
C GLU A 153 -19.35 -6.87 -3.62
N SER A 154 -19.54 -8.19 -3.56
CA SER A 154 -20.45 -8.79 -2.60
C SER A 154 -19.75 -8.95 -1.24
N ILE A 155 -20.39 -8.45 -0.17
CA ILE A 155 -19.86 -8.57 1.19
C ILE A 155 -20.52 -9.75 1.89
N SER A 156 -19.73 -10.55 2.58
CA SER A 156 -20.21 -11.63 3.43
C SER A 156 -20.85 -11.06 4.72
N ARG A 157 -21.76 -11.83 5.35
CA ARG A 157 -22.40 -11.45 6.62
C ARG A 157 -21.38 -11.17 7.72
N TRP A 158 -20.30 -11.93 7.77
CA TRP A 158 -19.23 -11.74 8.77
C TRP A 158 -18.45 -10.45 8.54
N GLN A 159 -18.22 -10.08 7.28
CA GLN A 159 -17.60 -8.79 6.94
C GLN A 159 -18.50 -7.62 7.34
N ILE A 160 -19.80 -7.70 7.15
CA ILE A 160 -20.76 -6.66 7.59
C ILE A 160 -20.69 -6.47 9.10
N ILE A 161 -20.70 -7.58 9.88
CA ILE A 161 -20.60 -7.52 11.34
C ILE A 161 -19.25 -6.88 11.75
N ALA A 162 -18.14 -7.30 11.15
CA ALA A 162 -16.83 -6.73 11.43
C ALA A 162 -16.77 -5.22 11.13
N LEU A 163 -17.34 -4.80 9.98
CA LEU A 163 -17.44 -3.38 9.62
C LEU A 163 -18.27 -2.59 10.63
N ALA A 164 -19.42 -3.12 11.04
CA ALA A 164 -20.29 -2.46 12.01
C ALA A 164 -19.57 -2.28 13.35
N LEU A 165 -18.87 -3.30 13.84
CA LEU A 165 -18.08 -3.22 15.06
C LEU A 165 -16.94 -2.19 14.95
N ALA A 166 -16.23 -2.17 13.81
CA ALA A 166 -15.18 -1.20 13.56
C ALA A 166 -15.74 0.23 13.51
N LEU A 167 -16.90 0.43 12.86
CA LEU A 167 -17.58 1.73 12.80
C LEU A 167 -17.99 2.22 14.21
N VAL A 168 -18.52 1.34 15.05
CA VAL A 168 -18.84 1.66 16.45
C VAL A 168 -17.56 2.11 17.19
N GLY A 169 -16.45 1.40 17.03
CA GLY A 169 -15.16 1.79 17.60
C GLY A 169 -14.72 3.19 17.18
N VAL A 170 -14.85 3.51 15.90
CA VAL A 170 -14.53 4.85 15.34
C VAL A 170 -15.43 5.93 15.92
N ILE A 171 -16.74 5.67 16.04
CA ILE A 171 -17.70 6.62 16.63
C ILE A 171 -17.38 6.90 18.10
N VAL A 172 -17.14 5.85 18.88
CA VAL A 172 -16.77 5.97 20.30
C VAL A 172 -15.47 6.79 20.45
N GLN A 173 -14.46 6.48 19.65
CA GLN A 173 -13.19 7.21 19.68
C GLN A 173 -13.34 8.67 19.23
N GLY A 174 -14.12 8.93 18.18
CA GLY A 174 -14.42 10.29 17.72
C GLY A 174 -15.16 11.10 18.77
N ALA A 175 -16.13 10.50 19.45
CA ALA A 175 -16.83 11.13 20.56
C ALA A 175 -15.91 11.45 21.74
N ALA A 176 -14.96 10.57 22.06
CA ALA A 176 -13.97 10.77 23.11
C ALA A 176 -12.99 11.91 22.80
N LEU A 177 -12.70 12.15 21.51
CA LEU A 177 -11.85 13.26 21.06
C LEU A 177 -12.56 14.62 21.07
N GLY A 178 -13.88 14.64 21.25
CA GLY A 178 -14.69 15.87 21.31
C GLY A 178 -14.81 16.64 19.98
N ALA A 179 -14.28 16.11 18.89
CA ALA A 179 -14.36 16.69 17.55
C ALA A 179 -14.39 15.59 16.48
N PRO A 180 -15.07 15.81 15.35
CA PRO A 180 -15.01 14.88 14.23
C PRO A 180 -13.55 14.72 13.74
N PRO A 181 -13.09 13.50 13.49
CA PRO A 181 -11.70 13.22 13.13
C PRO A 181 -11.43 13.50 11.64
N TRP A 182 -11.60 14.76 11.22
CA TRP A 182 -11.43 15.16 9.81
C TRP A 182 -10.05 14.85 9.26
N MET A 183 -9.00 14.97 10.09
CA MET A 183 -7.65 14.66 9.68
C MET A 183 -7.43 13.15 9.54
N ALA A 184 -8.06 12.34 10.39
CA ALA A 184 -8.05 10.89 10.24
C ALA A 184 -8.76 10.45 8.94
N LEU A 185 -9.88 11.10 8.58
CA LEU A 185 -10.56 10.86 7.31
C LEU A 185 -9.72 11.30 6.10
N ALA A 186 -8.99 12.40 6.21
CA ALA A 186 -8.11 12.86 5.14
C ALA A 186 -6.86 11.97 4.96
N LEU A 187 -6.48 11.22 6.00
CA LEU A 187 -5.35 10.29 5.97
C LEU A 187 -5.74 8.91 5.39
N CYS A 188 -7.03 8.56 5.36
CA CYS A 188 -7.53 7.32 4.76
C CYS A 188 -7.53 7.32 3.25
#